data_7c70462fe00d31246a2a4b72cb446213
#
_entry.id   7c70462fe00d31246a2a4b72cb446213
#
_cell.length_a   1.000
_cell.length_b   1.000
_cell.length_c   1.000
_cell.angle_alpha   90.00
_cell.angle_beta   90.00
_cell.angle_gamma   90.00
#
_symmetry.space_group_name_H-M   'P 1'
#
loop_
_entity.id
_entity.type
_entity.pdbx_description
1 polymer ?
#
loop_
_entity_poly.entity_id
_entity_poly.type
_entity_poly.pdbx_seq_one_letter_code
_entity_poly.pdbx_strand_id
1 'polypeptide(L)'
;MSRPLADSVAAPPIANAKPPTGGFAWQRVAAIARNAFREAVRDRVLYNLVVFALLLIAGAIFLGELSAGQEAKIIVDLGLSAILLFGVFIAIFVGVGLVYKEIERRTLYAILSKPIGRGEFLLGKYLGLCLTLLVNVAIMGVGLSLALIYVKRGWNPLVARIWPAILLLYVELIILTGVAMLFSSFSSPALSALLTFFVFVIGHFSADLKLLSQSTPSMPARWFFAGLYYLLPNLANYNAITAAAHGLSPEPSFLITTIVYGVIYVGVLLAGTTLVFRRRNLK
;
A
#
# COMPACT_ATOMS: atom_id res chain seq x y z
N MET A 1 -14.26 -73.73 21.00
CA MET A 1 -13.37 -73.23 19.90
C MET A 1 -13.36 -71.70 19.94
N SER A 2 -12.47 -71.14 20.73
CA SER A 2 -12.30 -69.69 20.95
C SER A 2 -11.21 -69.18 20.06
N ARG A 3 -11.53 -68.17 19.18
CA ARG A 3 -10.56 -67.44 18.39
C ARG A 3 -9.81 -66.39 19.25
N PRO A 4 -8.50 -66.28 19.14
CA PRO A 4 -7.76 -65.23 19.84
C PRO A 4 -7.95 -63.88 19.11
N LEU A 5 -8.09 -62.84 19.95
CA LEU A 5 -8.16 -61.40 19.54
C LEU A 5 -6.83 -60.97 18.92
N ALA A 6 -6.96 -60.30 17.78
CA ALA A 6 -5.86 -59.74 16.99
C ALA A 6 -5.10 -58.65 17.77
N ASP A 7 -3.80 -58.71 17.67
CA ASP A 7 -2.82 -57.74 18.17
C ASP A 7 -3.17 -56.29 17.77
N SER A 8 -3.29 -55.42 18.77
CA SER A 8 -3.35 -53.98 18.59
C SER A 8 -1.99 -53.51 18.11
N VAL A 9 -1.90 -53.20 16.82
CA VAL A 9 -0.73 -52.49 16.26
C VAL A 9 -0.68 -51.09 16.89
N ALA A 10 0.20 -50.92 17.86
CA ALA A 10 0.51 -49.62 18.43
C ALA A 10 1.04 -48.71 17.35
N ALA A 11 0.35 -47.60 17.11
CA ALA A 11 0.81 -46.53 16.21
C ALA A 11 2.20 -46.03 16.65
N PRO A 12 3.16 -45.85 15.73
CA PRO A 12 4.48 -45.38 16.10
C PRO A 12 4.38 -44.00 16.76
N PRO A 13 5.21 -43.70 17.78
CA PRO A 13 5.21 -42.42 18.45
C PRO A 13 5.54 -41.32 17.45
N ILE A 14 4.65 -40.29 17.38
CA ILE A 14 4.86 -39.11 16.58
C ILE A 14 6.17 -38.46 17.09
N ALA A 15 7.22 -38.63 16.32
CA ALA A 15 8.52 -38.05 16.61
C ALA A 15 8.34 -36.53 16.81
N ASN A 16 8.72 -36.04 17.98
CA ASN A 16 8.82 -34.61 18.29
C ASN A 16 9.82 -33.95 17.33
N ALA A 17 9.36 -33.57 16.15
CA ALA A 17 10.13 -32.78 15.23
C ALA A 17 10.35 -31.41 15.87
N LYS A 18 11.58 -31.14 16.31
CA LYS A 18 12.04 -29.80 16.74
C LYS A 18 11.64 -28.76 15.69
N PRO A 19 11.03 -27.62 16.09
CA PRO A 19 10.72 -26.57 15.12
C PRO A 19 12.02 -26.07 14.50
N PRO A 20 12.08 -25.90 13.17
CA PRO A 20 13.30 -25.48 12.49
C PRO A 20 13.65 -24.03 12.84
N THR A 21 14.90 -23.84 13.23
CA THR A 21 15.49 -22.58 13.71
C THR A 21 15.72 -21.54 12.60
N GLY A 22 15.54 -20.26 12.93
CA GLY A 22 16.05 -19.01 12.31
C GLY A 22 15.89 -18.76 10.80
N GLY A 23 16.34 -19.62 9.92
CA GLY A 23 16.27 -19.43 8.46
C GLY A 23 14.87 -19.57 7.83
N PHE A 24 13.95 -20.21 8.54
CA PHE A 24 12.60 -20.53 8.08
C PHE A 24 11.59 -19.36 8.17
N ALA A 25 11.85 -18.32 8.97
CA ALA A 25 10.91 -17.21 9.15
C ALA A 25 10.78 -16.39 7.86
N TRP A 26 11.87 -16.00 7.23
CA TRP A 26 11.85 -15.25 5.98
C TRP A 26 11.31 -16.05 4.80
N GLN A 27 11.58 -17.34 4.73
CA GLN A 27 11.00 -18.20 3.69
C GLN A 27 9.47 -18.30 3.83
N ARG A 28 8.95 -18.37 5.06
CA ARG A 28 7.51 -18.34 5.34
C ARG A 28 6.89 -16.99 4.95
N VAL A 29 7.50 -15.88 5.34
CA VAL A 29 7.07 -14.53 4.96
C VAL A 29 7.04 -14.37 3.44
N ALA A 30 8.10 -14.81 2.75
CA ALA A 30 8.18 -14.74 1.28
C ALA A 30 7.10 -15.62 0.60
N ALA A 31 6.85 -16.82 1.13
CA ALA A 31 5.79 -17.70 0.61
C ALA A 31 4.39 -17.07 0.76
N ILE A 32 4.12 -16.44 1.92
CA ILE A 32 2.86 -15.73 2.18
C ILE A 32 2.75 -14.51 1.26
N ALA A 33 3.84 -13.73 1.10
CA ALA A 33 3.86 -12.58 0.21
C ALA A 33 3.59 -12.97 -1.25
N ARG A 34 4.21 -14.04 -1.73
CA ARG A 34 3.97 -14.57 -3.08
C ARG A 34 2.52 -15.02 -3.28
N ASN A 35 1.93 -15.65 -2.26
CA ASN A 35 0.52 -16.06 -2.32
C ASN A 35 -0.40 -14.85 -2.35
N ALA A 36 -0.18 -13.87 -1.46
CA ALA A 36 -0.95 -12.62 -1.41
C ALA A 36 -0.85 -11.83 -2.73
N PHE A 37 0.34 -11.74 -3.31
CA PHE A 37 0.56 -11.14 -4.62
C PHE A 37 -0.25 -11.85 -5.72
N ARG A 38 -0.17 -13.19 -5.78
CA ARG A 38 -0.93 -13.97 -6.78
C ARG A 38 -2.45 -13.83 -6.61
N GLU A 39 -2.92 -13.75 -5.38
CA GLU A 39 -4.34 -13.50 -5.06
C GLU A 39 -4.76 -12.12 -5.55
N ALA A 40 -3.99 -11.09 -5.21
CA ALA A 40 -4.27 -9.71 -5.62
C ALA A 40 -4.22 -9.52 -7.13
N VAL A 41 -3.21 -10.05 -7.83
CA VAL A 41 -3.10 -9.97 -9.30
C VAL A 41 -4.24 -10.69 -10.02
N ARG A 42 -4.93 -11.63 -9.40
CA ARG A 42 -6.11 -12.30 -9.99
C ARG A 42 -7.42 -11.52 -9.81
N ASP A 43 -7.41 -10.42 -9.07
CA ASP A 43 -8.58 -9.61 -8.84
C ASP A 43 -8.93 -8.77 -10.07
N ARG A 44 -10.15 -8.98 -10.62
CA ARG A 44 -10.61 -8.28 -11.82
C ARG A 44 -10.76 -6.77 -11.62
N VAL A 45 -11.06 -6.34 -10.40
CA VAL A 45 -11.20 -4.91 -10.06
C VAL A 45 -9.88 -4.18 -10.30
N LEU A 46 -8.76 -4.81 -9.94
CA LEU A 46 -7.43 -4.25 -10.10
C LEU A 46 -7.10 -3.98 -11.58
N TYR A 47 -7.39 -4.94 -12.47
CA TYR A 47 -7.17 -4.75 -13.90
C TYR A 47 -8.02 -3.60 -14.47
N ASN A 48 -9.29 -3.52 -14.09
CA ASN A 48 -10.17 -2.45 -14.54
C ASN A 48 -9.61 -1.07 -14.11
N LEU A 49 -9.14 -0.93 -12.88
CA LEU A 49 -8.56 0.33 -12.39
C LEU A 49 -7.31 0.73 -13.17
N VAL A 50 -6.42 -0.22 -13.47
CA VAL A 50 -5.22 0.04 -14.29
C VAL A 50 -5.61 0.44 -15.72
N VAL A 51 -6.59 -0.23 -16.31
CA VAL A 51 -7.09 0.12 -17.66
C VAL A 51 -7.67 1.52 -17.67
N PHE A 52 -8.48 1.91 -16.67
CA PHE A 52 -8.99 3.27 -16.54
C PHE A 52 -7.89 4.30 -16.35
N ALA A 53 -6.84 4.00 -15.56
CA ALA A 53 -5.69 4.89 -15.43
C ALA A 53 -4.98 5.10 -16.77
N LEU A 54 -4.74 4.01 -17.53
CA LEU A 54 -4.12 4.10 -18.85
C LEU A 54 -4.99 4.86 -19.86
N LEU A 55 -6.32 4.70 -19.80
CA LEU A 55 -7.25 5.47 -20.63
C LEU A 55 -7.22 6.97 -20.29
N LEU A 56 -7.10 7.33 -19.01
CA LEU A 56 -6.92 8.75 -18.61
C LEU A 56 -5.58 9.29 -19.07
N ILE A 57 -4.50 8.51 -18.98
CA ILE A 57 -3.18 8.91 -19.50
C ILE A 57 -3.24 9.11 -21.03
N ALA A 58 -3.91 8.21 -21.75
CA ALA A 58 -4.13 8.38 -23.19
C ALA A 58 -4.99 9.61 -23.50
N GLY A 59 -6.04 9.86 -22.71
CA GLY A 59 -6.87 11.07 -22.82
C GLY A 59 -6.10 12.37 -22.56
N ALA A 60 -5.08 12.33 -21.69
CA ALA A 60 -4.24 13.49 -21.43
C ALA A 60 -3.43 13.95 -22.67
N ILE A 61 -3.19 13.05 -23.64
CA ILE A 61 -2.55 13.39 -24.92
C ILE A 61 -3.47 14.37 -25.69
N PHE A 62 -4.76 14.06 -25.81
CA PHE A 62 -5.72 14.92 -26.50
C PHE A 62 -5.86 16.29 -25.83
N LEU A 63 -5.90 16.32 -24.49
CA LEU A 63 -5.95 17.56 -23.73
C LEU A 63 -4.66 18.37 -23.88
N GLY A 64 -3.53 17.69 -23.98
CA GLY A 64 -2.24 18.29 -24.25
C GLY A 64 -2.20 19.00 -25.60
N GLU A 65 -2.69 18.37 -26.67
CA GLU A 65 -2.75 18.93 -28.02
C GLU A 65 -3.61 20.23 -28.09
N LEU A 66 -4.62 20.34 -27.24
CA LEU A 66 -5.47 21.54 -27.15
C LEU A 66 -4.78 22.71 -26.42
N SER A 67 -3.68 22.47 -25.73
CA SER A 67 -2.95 23.47 -24.97
C SER A 67 -1.77 24.01 -25.77
N ALA A 68 -1.80 25.26 -26.17
CA ALA A 68 -0.77 25.90 -26.96
C ALA A 68 0.63 25.83 -26.25
N GLY A 69 1.42 24.78 -26.54
CA GLY A 69 2.81 24.64 -26.09
C GLY A 69 3.03 24.07 -24.68
N GLN A 70 1.98 23.68 -23.95
CA GLN A 70 2.11 23.10 -22.60
C GLN A 70 1.77 21.60 -22.54
N GLU A 71 1.80 20.93 -23.68
CA GLU A 71 1.40 19.51 -23.83
C GLU A 71 2.05 18.59 -22.80
N ALA A 72 3.37 18.63 -22.69
CA ALA A 72 4.10 17.74 -21.77
C ALA A 72 3.74 18.00 -20.30
N LYS A 73 3.50 19.24 -19.91
CA LYS A 73 3.12 19.61 -18.55
C LYS A 73 1.76 19.01 -18.20
N ILE A 74 0.77 19.14 -19.07
CA ILE A 74 -0.58 18.60 -18.87
C ILE A 74 -0.55 17.07 -18.82
N ILE A 75 0.21 16.42 -19.71
CA ILE A 75 0.33 14.96 -19.72
C ILE A 75 0.96 14.45 -18.44
N VAL A 76 2.01 15.11 -17.92
CA VAL A 76 2.65 14.70 -16.66
C VAL A 76 1.71 14.93 -15.48
N ASP A 77 1.06 16.10 -15.41
CA ASP A 77 0.18 16.46 -14.30
C ASP A 77 -1.02 15.49 -14.21
N LEU A 78 -1.75 15.32 -15.31
CA LEU A 78 -2.89 14.41 -15.38
C LEU A 78 -2.46 12.95 -15.24
N GLY A 79 -1.33 12.56 -15.84
CA GLY A 79 -0.84 11.19 -15.76
C GLY A 79 -0.42 10.77 -14.35
N LEU A 80 0.35 11.61 -13.64
CA LEU A 80 0.72 11.35 -12.25
C LEU A 80 -0.50 11.43 -11.32
N SER A 81 -1.44 12.35 -11.57
CA SER A 81 -2.71 12.42 -10.84
C SER A 81 -3.56 11.17 -11.04
N ALA A 82 -3.59 10.61 -12.25
CA ALA A 82 -4.26 9.35 -12.53
C ALA A 82 -3.60 8.18 -11.78
N ILE A 83 -2.26 8.11 -11.79
CA ILE A 83 -1.49 7.10 -11.04
C ILE A 83 -1.82 7.18 -9.55
N LEU A 84 -1.84 8.39 -8.97
CA LEU A 84 -2.18 8.59 -7.57
C LEU A 84 -3.63 8.17 -7.29
N LEU A 85 -4.59 8.68 -8.06
CA LEU A 85 -6.02 8.42 -7.84
C LEU A 85 -6.34 6.91 -7.88
N PHE A 86 -5.94 6.23 -8.95
CA PHE A 86 -6.20 4.80 -9.09
C PHE A 86 -5.34 3.97 -8.15
N GLY A 87 -4.10 4.41 -7.86
CA GLY A 87 -3.24 3.81 -6.85
C GLY A 87 -3.87 3.84 -5.46
N VAL A 88 -4.50 4.94 -5.05
CA VAL A 88 -5.22 5.08 -3.77
C VAL A 88 -6.40 4.12 -3.72
N PHE A 89 -7.21 4.03 -4.79
CA PHE A 89 -8.29 3.04 -4.84
C PHE A 89 -7.76 1.61 -4.69
N ILE A 90 -6.70 1.26 -5.42
CA ILE A 90 -6.08 -0.07 -5.31
C ILE A 90 -5.59 -0.31 -3.88
N ALA A 91 -4.85 0.64 -3.29
CA ALA A 91 -4.31 0.52 -1.93
C ALA A 91 -5.40 0.31 -0.87
N ILE A 92 -6.51 1.06 -0.98
CA ILE A 92 -7.64 0.96 -0.05
C ILE A 92 -8.36 -0.38 -0.24
N PHE A 93 -8.84 -0.68 -1.45
CA PHE A 93 -9.69 -1.86 -1.68
C PHE A 93 -8.93 -3.17 -1.46
N VAL A 94 -7.70 -3.25 -1.95
CA VAL A 94 -6.88 -4.45 -1.78
C VAL A 94 -6.37 -4.56 -0.33
N GLY A 95 -5.97 -3.44 0.28
CA GLY A 95 -5.51 -3.39 1.68
C GLY A 95 -6.59 -3.82 2.67
N VAL A 96 -7.82 -3.30 2.51
CA VAL A 96 -8.97 -3.67 3.35
C VAL A 96 -9.42 -5.10 3.08
N GLY A 97 -9.55 -5.45 1.79
CA GLY A 97 -10.15 -6.74 1.37
C GLY A 97 -9.37 -7.95 1.84
N LEU A 98 -8.04 -7.88 1.87
CA LEU A 98 -7.17 -9.01 2.21
C LEU A 98 -7.23 -9.42 3.67
N VAL A 99 -7.29 -8.46 4.59
CA VAL A 99 -7.38 -8.75 6.04
C VAL A 99 -8.79 -9.20 6.41
N TYR A 100 -9.80 -8.51 5.85
CA TYR A 100 -11.20 -8.83 6.17
C TYR A 100 -11.63 -10.21 5.68
N LYS A 101 -11.28 -10.59 4.44
CA LYS A 101 -11.59 -11.91 3.88
C LYS A 101 -11.05 -13.07 4.74
N GLU A 102 -9.88 -12.89 5.36
CA GLU A 102 -9.29 -13.90 6.24
C GLU A 102 -10.01 -14.01 7.59
N ILE A 103 -10.46 -12.86 8.13
CA ILE A 103 -11.23 -12.83 9.38
C ILE A 103 -12.59 -13.47 9.17
N GLU A 104 -13.29 -13.15 8.07
CA GLU A 104 -14.62 -13.64 7.76
C GLU A 104 -14.64 -15.15 7.44
N ARG A 105 -13.67 -15.65 6.66
CA ARG A 105 -13.59 -17.05 6.26
C ARG A 105 -13.09 -17.99 7.34
N ARG A 106 -12.71 -17.49 8.52
CA ARG A 106 -12.10 -18.28 9.60
C ARG A 106 -10.87 -19.10 9.15
N THR A 107 -10.29 -18.79 7.98
CA THR A 107 -9.10 -19.47 7.45
C THR A 107 -7.89 -19.25 8.33
N LEU A 108 -7.90 -18.21 9.15
CA LEU A 108 -6.93 -17.98 10.22
C LEU A 108 -6.75 -19.20 11.16
N TYR A 109 -7.82 -19.94 11.46
CA TYR A 109 -7.72 -21.15 12.30
C TYR A 109 -6.91 -22.25 11.61
N ALA A 110 -7.10 -22.44 10.31
CA ALA A 110 -6.35 -23.43 9.54
C ALA A 110 -4.88 -23.04 9.35
N ILE A 111 -4.57 -21.74 9.29
CA ILE A 111 -3.20 -21.23 9.17
C ILE A 111 -2.50 -21.24 10.53
N LEU A 112 -3.21 -20.91 11.61
CA LEU A 112 -2.67 -20.92 12.97
C LEU A 112 -2.49 -22.33 13.55
N SER A 113 -3.04 -23.38 12.92
CA SER A 113 -2.69 -24.77 13.25
C SER A 113 -1.25 -25.13 12.86
N LYS A 114 -0.63 -24.35 11.97
CA LYS A 114 0.81 -24.41 11.67
C LYS A 114 1.57 -23.41 12.56
N PRO A 115 2.84 -23.65 12.92
CA PRO A 115 3.62 -22.76 13.80
C PRO A 115 4.08 -21.49 13.04
N ILE A 116 3.12 -20.67 12.59
CA ILE A 116 3.34 -19.39 11.91
C ILE A 116 2.95 -18.27 12.87
N GLY A 117 3.88 -17.33 13.12
CA GLY A 117 3.64 -16.17 13.93
C GLY A 117 2.62 -15.21 13.27
N ARG A 118 1.69 -14.64 14.06
CA ARG A 118 0.70 -13.65 13.57
C ARG A 118 1.37 -12.46 12.88
N GLY A 119 2.54 -12.02 13.38
CA GLY A 119 3.33 -10.95 12.78
C GLY A 119 3.95 -11.35 11.44
N GLU A 120 4.46 -12.60 11.31
CA GLU A 120 5.00 -13.11 10.03
C GLU A 120 3.91 -13.17 8.96
N PHE A 121 2.70 -13.56 9.35
CA PHE A 121 1.55 -13.58 8.45
C PHE A 121 1.18 -12.19 7.96
N LEU A 122 1.02 -11.21 8.87
CA LEU A 122 0.69 -9.82 8.52
C LEU A 122 1.77 -9.18 7.65
N LEU A 123 3.05 -9.38 8.02
CA LEU A 123 4.16 -8.86 7.23
C LEU A 123 4.20 -9.48 5.82
N GLY A 124 4.00 -10.78 5.70
CA GLY A 124 3.94 -11.45 4.40
C GLY A 124 2.79 -10.92 3.54
N LYS A 125 1.60 -10.76 4.09
CA LYS A 125 0.45 -10.18 3.38
C LYS A 125 0.75 -8.75 2.94
N TYR A 126 1.28 -7.92 3.83
CA TYR A 126 1.64 -6.54 3.52
C TYR A 126 2.67 -6.45 2.37
N LEU A 127 3.74 -7.24 2.43
CA LEU A 127 4.76 -7.27 1.36
C LEU A 127 4.19 -7.74 0.02
N GLY A 128 3.26 -8.70 0.03
CA GLY A 128 2.55 -9.13 -1.18
C GLY A 128 1.74 -8.01 -1.80
N LEU A 129 1.07 -7.18 -0.98
CA LEU A 129 0.33 -5.99 -1.44
C LEU A 129 1.26 -4.91 -1.98
N CYS A 130 2.37 -4.63 -1.28
CA CYS A 130 3.38 -3.68 -1.77
C CYS A 130 3.90 -4.10 -3.15
N LEU A 131 4.17 -5.40 -3.36
CA LEU A 131 4.60 -5.91 -4.66
C LEU A 131 3.50 -5.74 -5.73
N THR A 132 2.23 -5.95 -5.38
CA THR A 132 1.10 -5.72 -6.29
C THR A 132 1.02 -4.25 -6.70
N LEU A 133 1.11 -3.33 -5.74
CA LEU A 133 1.13 -1.89 -6.01
C LEU A 133 2.33 -1.48 -6.85
N LEU A 134 3.51 -2.04 -6.59
CA LEU A 134 4.71 -1.77 -7.38
C LEU A 134 4.49 -2.11 -8.84
N VAL A 135 3.97 -3.30 -9.13
CA VAL A 135 3.69 -3.74 -10.51
C VAL A 135 2.67 -2.81 -11.19
N ASN A 136 1.58 -2.45 -10.49
CA ASN A 136 0.56 -1.57 -11.06
C ASN A 136 1.08 -0.16 -11.33
N VAL A 137 1.75 0.45 -10.35
CA VAL A 137 2.36 1.77 -10.50
C VAL A 137 3.42 1.77 -11.60
N ALA A 138 4.22 0.70 -11.71
CA ALA A 138 5.21 0.55 -12.78
C ALA A 138 4.54 0.47 -14.17
N ILE A 139 3.47 -0.30 -14.32
CA ILE A 139 2.71 -0.39 -15.58
C ILE A 139 2.15 0.98 -15.97
N MET A 140 1.51 1.68 -15.03
CA MET A 140 0.97 3.03 -15.27
C MET A 140 2.08 4.04 -15.57
N GLY A 141 3.22 3.97 -14.85
CA GLY A 141 4.39 4.83 -15.07
C GLY A 141 5.05 4.60 -16.43
N VAL A 142 5.13 3.34 -16.88
CA VAL A 142 5.58 3.01 -18.24
C VAL A 142 4.60 3.57 -19.27
N GLY A 143 3.29 3.43 -19.05
CA GLY A 143 2.26 4.02 -19.92
C GLY A 143 2.42 5.53 -20.05
N LEU A 144 2.63 6.25 -18.95
CA LEU A 144 2.90 7.69 -18.94
C LEU A 144 4.21 8.02 -19.67
N SER A 145 5.27 7.23 -19.47
CA SER A 145 6.54 7.42 -20.18
C SER A 145 6.39 7.25 -21.68
N LEU A 146 5.61 6.26 -22.13
CA LEU A 146 5.32 6.06 -23.56
C LEU A 146 4.50 7.20 -24.15
N ALA A 147 3.51 7.73 -23.41
CA ALA A 147 2.73 8.90 -23.82
C ALA A 147 3.64 10.13 -24.05
N LEU A 148 4.59 10.36 -23.13
CA LEU A 148 5.55 11.48 -23.27
C LEU A 148 6.50 11.30 -24.47
N ILE A 149 7.01 10.06 -24.70
CA ILE A 149 7.88 9.75 -25.83
C ILE A 149 7.13 9.98 -27.15
N TYR A 150 5.86 9.56 -27.20
CA TYR A 150 5.01 9.76 -28.38
C TYR A 150 4.82 11.24 -28.72
N VAL A 151 4.43 12.06 -27.73
CA VAL A 151 4.16 13.48 -27.93
C VAL A 151 5.43 14.28 -28.23
N LYS A 152 6.54 13.97 -27.56
CA LYS A 152 7.84 14.63 -27.80
C LYS A 152 8.58 14.07 -29.01
N ARG A 153 8.01 13.09 -29.74
CA ARG A 153 8.59 12.44 -30.91
C ARG A 153 10.00 11.89 -30.68
N GLY A 154 10.26 11.37 -29.48
CA GLY A 154 11.53 10.78 -29.10
C GLY A 154 11.85 10.89 -27.62
N TRP A 155 13.05 10.40 -27.28
CA TRP A 155 13.53 10.41 -25.91
C TRP A 155 13.77 11.84 -25.42
N ASN A 156 13.13 12.21 -24.30
CA ASN A 156 13.28 13.49 -23.64
C ASN A 156 13.72 13.27 -22.19
N PRO A 157 14.64 14.10 -21.63
CA PRO A 157 15.06 14.02 -20.23
C PRO A 157 13.89 14.06 -19.23
N LEU A 158 12.76 14.64 -19.60
CA LEU A 158 11.54 14.67 -18.78
C LEU A 158 11.06 13.25 -18.42
N VAL A 159 11.20 12.29 -19.36
CA VAL A 159 10.82 10.88 -19.12
C VAL A 159 11.59 10.28 -17.95
N ALA A 160 12.87 10.60 -17.79
CA ALA A 160 13.65 10.14 -16.65
C ALA A 160 13.28 10.91 -15.36
N ARG A 161 12.95 12.20 -15.47
CA ARG A 161 12.64 13.09 -14.33
C ARG A 161 11.31 12.80 -13.64
N ILE A 162 10.35 12.13 -14.30
CA ILE A 162 9.08 11.74 -13.69
C ILE A 162 9.21 10.55 -12.72
N TRP A 163 10.24 9.69 -12.87
CA TRP A 163 10.37 8.46 -12.07
C TRP A 163 10.58 8.69 -10.57
N PRO A 164 11.33 9.71 -10.13
CA PRO A 164 11.40 10.06 -8.70
C PRO A 164 10.03 10.45 -8.12
N ALA A 165 9.19 11.15 -8.87
CA ALA A 165 7.82 11.47 -8.46
C ALA A 165 6.96 10.19 -8.37
N ILE A 166 7.05 9.29 -9.36
CA ILE A 166 6.36 7.98 -9.33
C ILE A 166 6.81 7.15 -8.13
N LEU A 167 8.10 7.20 -7.76
CA LEU A 167 8.61 6.52 -6.58
C LEU A 167 8.01 7.09 -5.28
N LEU A 168 7.90 8.41 -5.16
CA LEU A 168 7.24 9.05 -4.01
C LEU A 168 5.77 8.64 -3.91
N LEU A 169 5.02 8.67 -5.03
CA LEU A 169 3.64 8.19 -5.06
C LEU A 169 3.55 6.72 -4.64
N TYR A 170 4.47 5.86 -5.07
CA TYR A 170 4.50 4.47 -4.62
C TYR A 170 4.71 4.36 -3.11
N VAL A 171 5.65 5.13 -2.52
CA VAL A 171 5.87 5.13 -1.07
C VAL A 171 4.63 5.62 -0.31
N GLU A 172 3.95 6.63 -0.82
CA GLU A 172 2.66 7.08 -0.28
C GLU A 172 1.61 5.96 -0.27
N LEU A 173 1.47 5.23 -1.37
CA LEU A 173 0.51 4.14 -1.50
C LEU A 173 0.80 2.97 -0.55
N ILE A 174 2.06 2.65 -0.29
CA ILE A 174 2.41 1.62 0.70
C ILE A 174 2.10 2.06 2.14
N ILE A 175 2.24 3.36 2.47
CA ILE A 175 1.78 3.89 3.76
C ILE A 175 0.27 3.74 3.89
N LEU A 176 -0.49 4.15 2.87
CA LEU A 176 -1.96 4.00 2.85
C LEU A 176 -2.41 2.54 2.98
N THR A 177 -1.70 1.61 2.34
CA THR A 177 -1.97 0.17 2.51
C THR A 177 -1.77 -0.26 3.96
N GLY A 178 -0.73 0.24 4.64
CA GLY A 178 -0.50 -0.01 6.06
C GLY A 178 -1.62 0.53 6.94
N VAL A 179 -2.12 1.74 6.65
CA VAL A 179 -3.27 2.37 7.31
C VAL A 179 -4.55 1.55 7.07
N ALA A 180 -4.80 1.13 5.84
CA ALA A 180 -5.94 0.28 5.48
C ALA A 180 -5.93 -1.05 6.24
N MET A 181 -4.77 -1.70 6.35
CA MET A 181 -4.59 -2.92 7.13
C MET A 181 -4.84 -2.69 8.63
N LEU A 182 -4.35 -1.58 9.19
CA LEU A 182 -4.58 -1.22 10.59
C LEU A 182 -6.08 -1.10 10.87
N PHE A 183 -6.81 -0.30 10.10
CA PHE A 183 -8.25 -0.12 10.28
C PHE A 183 -9.04 -1.41 10.04
N SER A 184 -8.67 -2.19 9.01
CA SER A 184 -9.31 -3.48 8.71
C SER A 184 -9.13 -4.51 9.83
N SER A 185 -8.14 -4.33 10.70
CA SER A 185 -7.92 -5.24 11.84
C SER A 185 -8.98 -5.13 12.93
N PHE A 186 -9.72 -4.01 13.03
CA PHE A 186 -10.70 -3.79 14.09
C PHE A 186 -12.04 -3.22 13.61
N SER A 187 -12.19 -2.82 12.35
CA SER A 187 -13.43 -2.25 11.84
C SER A 187 -13.99 -3.04 10.64
N SER A 188 -15.20 -2.70 10.19
CA SER A 188 -15.81 -3.29 8.99
C SER A 188 -15.11 -2.80 7.71
N PRO A 189 -15.21 -3.51 6.58
CA PRO A 189 -14.55 -3.12 5.34
C PRO A 189 -14.92 -1.72 4.87
N ALA A 190 -16.21 -1.40 4.90
CA ALA A 190 -16.69 -0.08 4.47
C ALA A 190 -16.13 1.05 5.36
N LEU A 191 -16.14 0.84 6.68
CA LEU A 191 -15.60 1.82 7.63
C LEU A 191 -14.08 1.94 7.51
N SER A 192 -13.36 0.82 7.32
CA SER A 192 -11.91 0.82 7.11
C SER A 192 -11.52 1.59 5.84
N ALA A 193 -12.27 1.38 4.75
CA ALA A 193 -12.05 2.10 3.49
C ALA A 193 -12.30 3.61 3.67
N LEU A 194 -13.39 3.97 4.32
CA LEU A 194 -13.75 5.37 4.59
C LEU A 194 -12.70 6.05 5.48
N LEU A 195 -12.30 5.41 6.58
CA LEU A 195 -11.27 5.96 7.47
C LEU A 195 -9.92 6.11 6.77
N THR A 196 -9.53 5.14 5.94
CA THR A 196 -8.28 5.23 5.17
C THR A 196 -8.35 6.37 4.16
N PHE A 197 -9.50 6.56 3.50
CA PHE A 197 -9.70 7.67 2.59
C PHE A 197 -9.63 9.03 3.32
N PHE A 198 -10.19 9.14 4.52
CA PHE A 198 -10.04 10.36 5.33
C PHE A 198 -8.59 10.60 5.74
N VAL A 199 -7.82 9.56 6.10
CA VAL A 199 -6.37 9.70 6.39
C VAL A 199 -5.63 10.18 5.13
N PHE A 200 -5.97 9.68 3.95
CA PHE A 200 -5.40 10.16 2.69
C PHE A 200 -5.69 11.65 2.49
N VAL A 201 -6.94 12.07 2.59
CA VAL A 201 -7.33 13.48 2.38
C VAL A 201 -6.66 14.38 3.43
N ILE A 202 -6.82 14.08 4.72
CA ILE A 202 -6.29 14.91 5.80
C ILE A 202 -4.75 14.93 5.78
N GLY A 203 -4.11 13.80 5.44
CA GLY A 203 -2.66 13.70 5.32
C GLY A 203 -2.06 14.61 4.25
N HIS A 204 -2.80 14.90 3.17
CA HIS A 204 -2.39 15.87 2.15
C HIS A 204 -2.47 17.32 2.65
N PHE A 205 -3.33 17.61 3.61
CA PHE A 205 -3.45 18.94 4.23
C PHE A 205 -2.58 19.09 5.49
N SER A 206 -1.53 18.28 5.65
CA SER A 206 -0.69 18.30 6.85
C SER A 206 0.02 19.64 7.08
N ALA A 207 0.43 20.34 6.01
CA ALA A 207 1.00 21.68 6.10
C ALA A 207 -0.02 22.70 6.66
N ASP A 208 -1.28 22.63 6.18
CA ASP A 208 -2.36 23.49 6.65
C ASP A 208 -2.75 23.17 8.10
N LEU A 209 -2.74 21.89 8.49
CA LEU A 209 -2.97 21.50 9.89
C LEU A 209 -1.93 22.10 10.82
N LYS A 210 -0.66 22.13 10.41
CA LYS A 210 0.42 22.76 11.17
C LYS A 210 0.18 24.27 11.31
N LEU A 211 -0.18 24.94 10.21
CA LEU A 211 -0.50 26.35 10.21
C LEU A 211 -1.69 26.65 11.13
N LEU A 212 -2.77 25.87 11.01
CA LEU A 212 -3.96 26.00 11.87
C LEU A 212 -3.63 25.79 13.35
N SER A 213 -2.76 24.83 13.67
CA SER A 213 -2.32 24.59 15.05
C SER A 213 -1.55 25.77 15.66
N GLN A 214 -0.96 26.63 14.83
CA GLN A 214 -0.20 27.81 15.27
C GLN A 214 -1.04 29.08 15.28
N SER A 215 -1.98 29.23 14.34
CA SER A 215 -2.74 30.47 14.13
C SER A 215 -4.10 30.52 14.83
N THR A 216 -4.64 29.35 15.26
CA THR A 216 -5.97 29.30 15.89
C THR A 216 -5.93 29.89 17.30
N PRO A 217 -6.83 30.85 17.65
CA PRO A 217 -6.86 31.48 18.99
C PRO A 217 -7.30 30.51 20.11
N SER A 218 -8.15 29.53 19.78
CA SER A 218 -8.72 28.58 20.76
C SER A 218 -7.71 27.49 21.14
N MET A 219 -7.38 27.40 22.43
CA MET A 219 -6.48 26.35 22.97
C MET A 219 -6.92 24.91 22.62
N PRO A 220 -8.18 24.50 22.82
CA PRO A 220 -8.62 23.14 22.46
C PRO A 220 -8.45 22.83 20.97
N ALA A 221 -8.77 23.80 20.08
CA ALA A 221 -8.61 23.62 18.65
C ALA A 221 -7.13 23.51 18.24
N ARG A 222 -6.22 24.28 18.86
CA ARG A 222 -4.77 24.15 18.65
C ARG A 222 -4.27 22.75 18.96
N TRP A 223 -4.65 22.21 20.12
CA TRP A 223 -4.28 20.85 20.52
C TRP A 223 -4.88 19.79 19.60
N PHE A 224 -6.10 20.00 19.13
CA PHE A 224 -6.74 19.10 18.16
C PHE A 224 -5.98 19.06 16.82
N PHE A 225 -5.69 20.22 16.23
CA PHE A 225 -4.93 20.30 14.98
C PHE A 225 -3.49 19.78 15.13
N ALA A 226 -2.82 20.10 16.24
CA ALA A 226 -1.51 19.57 16.56
C ALA A 226 -1.54 18.04 16.69
N GLY A 227 -2.54 17.51 17.40
CA GLY A 227 -2.74 16.06 17.54
C GLY A 227 -2.92 15.36 16.20
N LEU A 228 -3.75 15.91 15.31
CA LEU A 228 -3.93 15.39 13.95
C LEU A 228 -2.61 15.44 13.15
N TYR A 229 -1.88 16.54 13.21
CA TYR A 229 -0.60 16.69 12.50
C TYR A 229 0.46 15.66 12.92
N TYR A 230 0.57 15.36 14.22
CA TYR A 230 1.55 14.37 14.71
C TYR A 230 1.08 12.92 14.57
N LEU A 231 -0.24 12.69 14.61
CA LEU A 231 -0.81 11.34 14.55
C LEU A 231 -0.89 10.81 13.11
N LEU A 232 -1.23 11.68 12.16
CA LEU A 232 -1.44 11.28 10.78
C LEU A 232 -0.14 11.34 9.96
N PRO A 233 0.02 10.49 8.92
CA PRO A 233 1.17 10.57 8.05
C PRO A 233 1.16 11.90 7.27
N ASN A 234 2.32 12.55 7.19
CA ASN A 234 2.48 13.73 6.35
C ASN A 234 2.58 13.31 4.88
N LEU A 235 1.43 13.18 4.21
CA LEU A 235 1.37 12.77 2.81
C LEU A 235 1.71 13.92 1.84
N ALA A 236 1.64 15.17 2.29
CA ALA A 236 2.01 16.33 1.45
C ALA A 236 3.45 16.25 0.93
N ASN A 237 4.37 15.64 1.68
CA ASN A 237 5.76 15.47 1.26
C ASN A 237 5.93 14.50 0.08
N TYR A 238 4.94 13.67 -0.21
CA TYR A 238 4.97 12.71 -1.32
C TYR A 238 4.39 13.30 -2.61
N ASN A 239 3.69 14.44 -2.54
CA ASN A 239 3.09 15.09 -3.68
C ASN A 239 4.13 15.90 -4.48
N ALA A 240 4.83 15.22 -5.38
CA ALA A 240 5.77 15.84 -6.31
C ALA A 240 5.17 16.04 -7.72
N ILE A 241 3.83 15.94 -7.88
CA ILE A 241 3.15 15.99 -9.19
C ILE A 241 3.42 17.31 -9.89
N THR A 242 3.12 18.43 -9.23
CA THR A 242 3.30 19.77 -9.80
C THR A 242 4.77 20.07 -10.13
N ALA A 243 5.71 19.68 -9.25
CA ALA A 243 7.14 19.86 -9.52
C ALA A 243 7.57 19.06 -10.76
N ALA A 244 7.16 17.79 -10.87
CA ALA A 244 7.45 16.95 -12.02
C ALA A 244 6.83 17.48 -13.31
N ALA A 245 5.62 18.03 -13.27
CA ALA A 245 4.96 18.68 -14.43
C ALA A 245 5.74 19.89 -14.94
N HIS A 246 6.46 20.60 -14.06
CA HIS A 246 7.37 21.67 -14.43
C HIS A 246 8.79 21.17 -14.81
N GLY A 247 9.00 19.87 -14.91
CA GLY A 247 10.29 19.27 -15.24
C GLY A 247 11.33 19.30 -14.10
N LEU A 248 10.89 19.60 -12.88
CA LEU A 248 11.75 19.59 -11.69
C LEU A 248 11.75 18.18 -11.08
N SER A 249 12.92 17.70 -10.70
CA SER A 249 13.06 16.48 -9.92
C SER A 249 13.32 16.84 -8.46
N PRO A 250 12.73 16.11 -7.49
CA PRO A 250 13.08 16.27 -6.08
C PRO A 250 14.56 16.02 -5.85
N GLU A 251 15.17 16.75 -4.91
CA GLU A 251 16.56 16.52 -4.52
C GLU A 251 16.77 15.12 -3.94
N PRO A 252 17.92 14.47 -4.20
CA PRO A 252 18.21 13.13 -3.67
C PRO A 252 18.14 13.06 -2.13
N SER A 253 18.57 14.10 -1.44
CA SER A 253 18.47 14.23 0.03
C SER A 253 17.03 14.21 0.52
N PHE A 254 16.15 14.94 -0.15
CA PHE A 254 14.72 14.96 0.14
C PHE A 254 14.07 13.60 -0.14
N LEU A 255 14.42 12.96 -1.25
CA LEU A 255 13.92 11.61 -1.58
C LEU A 255 14.27 10.60 -0.49
N ILE A 256 15.55 10.56 -0.07
CA ILE A 256 16.02 9.62 0.95
C ILE A 256 15.30 9.87 2.29
N THR A 257 15.23 11.11 2.75
CA THR A 257 14.58 11.45 4.02
C THR A 257 13.10 11.11 4.02
N THR A 258 12.40 11.37 2.90
CA THR A 258 10.97 11.08 2.75
C THR A 258 10.71 9.57 2.69
N ILE A 259 11.56 8.80 2.00
CA ILE A 259 11.46 7.33 1.96
C ILE A 259 11.73 6.74 3.35
N VAL A 260 12.78 7.19 4.05
CA VAL A 260 13.11 6.71 5.41
C VAL A 260 11.95 7.00 6.37
N TYR A 261 11.38 8.21 6.31
CA TYR A 261 10.18 8.54 7.09
C TYR A 261 9.03 7.56 6.80
N GLY A 262 8.76 7.27 5.50
CA GLY A 262 7.72 6.31 5.10
C GLY A 262 7.95 4.90 5.65
N VAL A 263 9.19 4.40 5.57
CA VAL A 263 9.55 3.07 6.09
C VAL A 263 9.35 2.99 7.60
N ILE A 264 9.79 4.01 8.34
CA ILE A 264 9.60 4.07 9.80
C ILE A 264 8.11 4.10 10.13
N TYR A 265 7.33 4.95 9.44
CA TYR A 265 5.90 5.08 9.66
C TYR A 265 5.16 3.76 9.41
N VAL A 266 5.48 3.06 8.31
CA VAL A 266 4.97 1.73 8.00
C VAL A 266 5.33 0.73 9.10
N GLY A 267 6.56 0.76 9.60
CA GLY A 267 6.99 -0.08 10.73
C GLY A 267 6.11 0.11 11.97
N VAL A 268 5.79 1.35 12.31
CA VAL A 268 4.88 1.69 13.42
C VAL A 268 3.45 1.18 13.15
N LEU A 269 2.93 1.35 11.93
CA LEU A 269 1.60 0.86 11.54
C LEU A 269 1.51 -0.66 11.65
N LEU A 270 2.51 -1.40 11.14
CA LEU A 270 2.55 -2.86 11.21
C LEU A 270 2.68 -3.37 12.65
N ALA A 271 3.48 -2.70 13.49
CA ALA A 271 3.56 -3.00 14.91
C ALA A 271 2.20 -2.79 15.60
N GLY A 272 1.54 -1.64 15.34
CA GLY A 272 0.20 -1.35 15.83
C GLY A 272 -0.84 -2.39 15.38
N THR A 273 -0.84 -2.72 14.08
CA THR A 273 -1.72 -3.76 13.53
C THR A 273 -1.51 -5.10 14.22
N THR A 274 -0.25 -5.49 14.43
CA THR A 274 0.10 -6.75 15.11
C THR A 274 -0.39 -6.76 16.57
N LEU A 275 -0.26 -5.64 17.29
CA LEU A 275 -0.73 -5.50 18.68
C LEU A 275 -2.26 -5.61 18.77
N VAL A 276 -2.99 -4.91 17.88
CA VAL A 276 -4.45 -4.98 17.81
C VAL A 276 -4.90 -6.43 17.50
N PHE A 277 -4.24 -7.06 16.54
CA PHE A 277 -4.54 -8.42 16.13
C PHE A 277 -4.26 -9.47 17.23
N ARG A 278 -3.26 -9.21 18.11
CA ARG A 278 -2.97 -10.07 19.27
C ARG A 278 -4.06 -10.00 20.35
N ARG A 279 -4.63 -8.81 20.58
CA ARG A 279 -5.66 -8.58 21.61
C ARG A 279 -7.05 -9.07 21.19
N ARG A 280 -7.28 -9.25 19.90
CA ARG A 280 -8.55 -9.77 19.41
C ARG A 280 -8.61 -11.27 19.70
N ASN A 281 -9.35 -11.62 20.77
CA ASN A 281 -9.74 -13.01 21.03
C ASN A 281 -10.64 -13.46 19.87
N LEU A 282 -10.09 -14.27 18.99
CA LEU A 282 -10.84 -14.96 17.95
C LEU A 282 -11.67 -16.04 18.67
N LYS A 283 -12.88 -15.67 19.16
CA LYS A 283 -13.88 -16.62 19.66
C LYS A 283 -14.80 -17.03 18.53
#